data_9395acba45bfd9d3972eb20c3d82f3ed
#
_entry.id   9395acba45bfd9d3972eb20c3d82f3ed
#
_cell.length_a   1.000
_cell.length_b   1.000
_cell.length_c   1.000
_cell.angle_alpha   90.00
_cell.angle_beta   90.00
_cell.angle_gamma   90.00
#
_symmetry.space_group_name_H-M   'P 1'
#
loop_
_entity.id
_entity.type
_entity.pdbx_description
1 polymer ?
#
loop_
_entity_poly.entity_id
_entity_poly.type
_entity_poly.pdbx_seq_one_letter_code
_entity_poly.pdbx_strand_id
1 'polypeptide(L)'
;MTNKRSNKWKFKFNERRLSEQLALIGTARTPIGSFQGALSSLTYSDLGSHAVKSALEKVPQIKPDQVEEIYFGGVLQANLGQAPARQVALKAGLPESIVATTVNKVCASGLKSIILGAQTILTGTADIVVAGGAESMSNVPYYLPAARSGARYGDSAMIDGVQKDGLLDVYDQKLMGVAAEKCAKDHGITREDQDNFAIESYTKANTALDSGKFDHEISPITIKGFRGKPDTIVKADEEIKKFDESRVKSARTVFQKENGTVTAPNASKLNDGGAAVILVSESKLKELGLKPLAKINGWGEAARAPIDFTIAPSLAIPKALKHANLSYDDVDFYELNEAFSVVGLANTKICNLPKEKVNAYGGAVAMGHPLGCSGARIVVTLLNILSQEGGKIGVAGVCNGGGGASSIVIERIESDSKL
;
A
#
# COMPACT_ATOMS: atom_id res chain seq x y z
N MET A 1 41.07 -36.17 28.26
CA MET A 1 40.51 -34.88 28.78
C MET A 1 40.31 -33.96 27.59
N THR A 2 39.13 -33.95 27.00
CA THR A 2 38.80 -33.14 25.83
C THR A 2 37.90 -31.97 26.28
N ASN A 3 38.54 -30.79 26.32
CA ASN A 3 37.90 -29.54 26.71
C ASN A 3 36.99 -29.04 25.59
N LYS A 4 35.68 -29.33 25.64
CA LYS A 4 34.68 -28.76 24.73
C LYS A 4 34.41 -27.31 25.15
N ARG A 5 35.08 -26.36 24.50
CA ARG A 5 34.71 -24.96 24.57
C ARG A 5 33.33 -24.79 23.85
N SER A 6 32.26 -24.67 24.59
CA SER A 6 30.99 -24.24 24.08
C SER A 6 31.07 -22.75 23.75
N ASN A 7 31.34 -22.41 22.49
CA ASN A 7 31.13 -21.06 21.98
C ASN A 7 29.63 -20.76 22.00
N LYS A 8 29.12 -20.27 23.11
CA LYS A 8 27.77 -19.65 23.15
C LYS A 8 27.88 -18.28 22.51
N TRP A 9 27.44 -18.16 21.27
CA TRP A 9 27.20 -16.87 20.63
C TRP A 9 26.15 -16.13 21.46
N LYS A 10 26.57 -15.18 22.30
CA LYS A 10 25.67 -14.29 23.01
C LYS A 10 25.48 -13.05 22.13
N PHE A 11 24.43 -13.04 21.30
CA PHE A 11 23.93 -11.78 20.77
C PHE A 11 23.39 -10.97 21.96
N LYS A 12 24.03 -9.84 22.26
CA LYS A 12 23.46 -8.87 23.20
C LYS A 12 22.47 -8.01 22.41
N PHE A 13 21.20 -8.40 22.42
CA PHE A 13 20.16 -7.46 22.03
C PHE A 13 20.12 -6.32 23.05
N ASN A 14 19.97 -5.11 22.55
CA ASN A 14 19.77 -3.95 23.43
C ASN A 14 18.31 -4.02 23.93
N GLU A 15 18.09 -4.62 25.08
CA GLU A 15 16.77 -4.83 25.69
C GLU A 15 15.99 -3.51 25.86
N ARG A 16 16.67 -2.36 26.01
CA ARG A 16 16.04 -1.04 26.04
C ARG A 16 15.30 -0.71 24.75
N ARG A 17 15.83 -1.09 23.57
CA ARG A 17 15.20 -0.77 22.27
C ARG A 17 13.98 -1.62 21.97
N LEU A 18 13.88 -2.82 22.50
CA LEU A 18 12.67 -3.67 22.35
C LEU A 18 11.46 -3.12 23.10
N SER A 19 11.67 -2.23 24.08
CA SER A 19 10.60 -1.53 24.81
C SER A 19 10.34 -0.11 24.26
N GLU A 20 11.13 0.39 23.29
CA GLU A 20 10.91 1.70 22.68
C GLU A 20 9.64 1.71 21.81
N GLN A 21 8.93 2.83 21.88
CA GLN A 21 7.78 3.08 21.03
C GLN A 21 8.25 3.56 19.65
N LEU A 22 7.55 3.13 18.63
CA LEU A 22 7.85 3.46 17.25
C LEU A 22 6.86 4.50 16.74
N ALA A 23 7.37 5.66 16.34
CA ALA A 23 6.54 6.77 15.94
C ALA A 23 6.47 6.95 14.42
N LEU A 24 5.27 7.24 13.93
CA LEU A 24 5.00 7.84 12.62
C LEU A 24 4.94 9.36 12.81
N ILE A 25 5.72 10.12 12.06
CA ILE A 25 5.83 11.58 12.23
C ILE A 25 5.53 12.37 10.97
N GLY A 26 5.56 11.75 9.81
CA GLY A 26 5.29 12.38 8.52
C GLY A 26 4.70 11.37 7.54
N THR A 27 3.68 11.79 6.81
CA THR A 27 3.02 10.96 5.79
C THR A 27 2.60 11.81 4.60
N ALA A 28 2.75 11.26 3.39
CA ALA A 28 2.24 11.88 2.17
C ALA A 28 1.98 10.82 1.11
N ARG A 29 1.10 11.14 0.15
CA ARG A 29 0.92 10.39 -1.07
C ARG A 29 0.74 11.31 -2.28
N THR A 30 1.01 10.81 -3.45
CA THR A 30 0.56 11.44 -4.69
C THR A 30 -0.95 11.29 -4.84
N PRO A 31 -1.60 12.06 -5.70
CA PRO A 31 -2.84 11.61 -6.29
C PRO A 31 -2.64 10.23 -6.93
N ILE A 32 -3.72 9.46 -7.10
CA ILE A 32 -3.70 8.21 -7.87
C ILE A 32 -4.18 8.50 -9.28
N GLY A 33 -3.30 8.27 -10.27
CA GLY A 33 -3.60 8.41 -11.68
C GLY A 33 -4.25 7.16 -12.25
N SER A 34 -5.13 7.33 -13.23
CA SER A 34 -5.66 6.24 -14.02
C SER A 34 -4.57 5.61 -14.90
N PHE A 35 -4.78 4.37 -15.30
CA PHE A 35 -3.93 3.72 -16.29
C PHE A 35 -3.90 4.53 -17.59
N GLN A 36 -2.71 4.88 -18.07
CA GLN A 36 -2.49 5.79 -19.21
C GLN A 36 -3.14 7.18 -19.03
N GLY A 37 -3.38 7.60 -17.77
CA GLY A 37 -4.02 8.86 -17.41
C GLY A 37 -3.02 9.98 -17.06
N ALA A 38 -3.44 10.84 -16.13
CA ALA A 38 -2.74 12.09 -15.79
C ALA A 38 -1.30 11.90 -15.29
N LEU A 39 -0.98 10.77 -14.65
CA LEU A 39 0.36 10.48 -14.13
C LEU A 39 1.19 9.56 -15.02
N SER A 40 0.71 9.17 -16.20
CA SER A 40 1.35 8.18 -17.08
C SER A 40 2.74 8.58 -17.58
N SER A 41 3.09 9.87 -17.58
CA SER A 41 4.43 10.34 -17.93
C SER A 41 5.47 10.19 -16.80
N LEU A 42 5.03 9.84 -15.60
CA LEU A 42 5.89 9.72 -14.43
C LEU A 42 6.31 8.27 -14.20
N THR A 43 7.60 8.10 -13.94
CA THR A 43 8.18 6.79 -13.61
C THR A 43 7.89 6.42 -12.15
N TYR A 44 8.13 5.14 -11.80
CA TYR A 44 8.13 4.68 -10.42
C TYR A 44 8.94 5.59 -9.49
N SER A 45 10.17 5.96 -9.92
CA SER A 45 11.04 6.80 -9.11
C SER A 45 10.57 8.26 -9.02
N ASP A 46 9.84 8.77 -9.99
CA ASP A 46 9.22 10.11 -9.92
C ASP A 46 8.11 10.13 -8.87
N LEU A 47 7.19 9.17 -8.93
CA LEU A 47 6.08 9.05 -8.00
C LEU A 47 6.56 8.82 -6.56
N GLY A 48 7.48 7.86 -6.38
CA GLY A 48 8.04 7.54 -5.07
C GLY A 48 8.82 8.71 -4.45
N SER A 49 9.69 9.37 -5.24
CA SER A 49 10.46 10.50 -4.74
C SER A 49 9.59 11.70 -4.38
N HIS A 50 8.52 11.96 -5.12
CA HIS A 50 7.55 12.99 -4.78
C HIS A 50 6.89 12.72 -3.43
N ALA A 51 6.41 11.48 -3.21
CA ALA A 51 5.80 11.10 -1.94
C ALA A 51 6.77 11.22 -0.75
N VAL A 52 8.04 10.76 -0.92
CA VAL A 52 9.08 10.86 0.12
C VAL A 52 9.39 12.32 0.43
N LYS A 53 9.62 13.15 -0.59
CA LYS A 53 9.90 14.58 -0.44
C LYS A 53 8.78 15.28 0.30
N SER A 54 7.54 15.03 -0.11
CA SER A 54 6.36 15.65 0.52
C SER A 54 6.14 15.19 1.96
N ALA A 55 6.48 13.94 2.29
CA ALA A 55 6.44 13.48 3.68
C ALA A 55 7.50 14.19 4.54
N LEU A 56 8.72 14.37 4.01
CA LEU A 56 9.79 15.11 4.70
C LEU A 56 9.47 16.60 4.87
N GLU A 57 8.86 17.23 3.87
CA GLU A 57 8.45 18.65 3.94
C GLU A 57 7.45 18.93 5.07
N LYS A 58 6.66 17.92 5.49
CA LYS A 58 5.75 18.02 6.65
C LYS A 58 6.48 17.94 7.99
N VAL A 59 7.76 17.54 8.01
CA VAL A 59 8.58 17.40 9.21
C VAL A 59 9.94 18.10 8.99
N PRO A 60 9.95 19.44 8.85
CA PRO A 60 11.15 20.19 8.49
C PRO A 60 12.28 20.13 9.54
N GLN A 61 11.99 19.61 10.72
CA GLN A 61 13.00 19.35 11.77
C GLN A 61 13.91 18.18 11.42
N ILE A 62 13.47 17.25 10.56
CA ILE A 62 14.32 16.17 10.04
C ILE A 62 14.99 16.65 8.77
N LYS A 63 16.31 16.72 8.80
CA LYS A 63 17.10 17.00 7.61
C LYS A 63 17.30 15.72 6.80
N PRO A 64 17.40 15.79 5.47
CA PRO A 64 17.60 14.62 4.62
C PRO A 64 18.80 13.73 5.01
N ASP A 65 19.89 14.34 5.49
CA ASP A 65 21.12 13.66 5.93
C ASP A 65 20.98 12.89 7.25
N GLN A 66 19.89 13.07 7.98
CA GLN A 66 19.56 12.33 9.20
C GLN A 66 18.77 11.04 8.90
N VAL A 67 18.28 10.86 7.68
CA VAL A 67 17.60 9.62 7.28
C VAL A 67 18.64 8.56 6.97
N GLU A 68 18.57 7.44 7.70
CA GLU A 68 19.60 6.40 7.66
C GLU A 68 19.25 5.28 6.67
N GLU A 69 17.97 4.96 6.53
CA GLU A 69 17.53 3.85 5.68
C GLU A 69 16.18 4.13 5.00
N ILE A 70 15.98 3.53 3.82
CA ILE A 70 14.71 3.54 3.11
C ILE A 70 14.33 2.13 2.66
N TYR A 71 13.10 1.71 2.98
CA TYR A 71 12.42 0.56 2.42
C TYR A 71 11.30 1.03 1.50
N PHE A 72 11.33 0.61 0.23
CA PHE A 72 10.34 1.12 -0.71
C PHE A 72 9.75 0.02 -1.59
N GLY A 73 8.43 -0.13 -1.53
CA GLY A 73 7.66 -1.15 -2.25
C GLY A 73 7.57 -0.87 -3.74
N GLY A 74 7.76 -1.92 -4.54
CA GLY A 74 7.53 -1.89 -5.98
C GLY A 74 7.42 -3.29 -6.52
N VAL A 75 6.44 -3.54 -7.36
CA VAL A 75 6.08 -4.88 -7.86
C VAL A 75 6.59 -5.09 -9.30
N LEU A 76 6.26 -4.17 -10.18
CA LEU A 76 6.50 -4.25 -11.62
C LEU A 76 7.85 -3.60 -11.95
N GLN A 77 8.95 -4.32 -11.66
CA GLN A 77 10.29 -3.75 -11.64
C GLN A 77 11.04 -3.81 -12.98
N ALA A 78 10.49 -4.50 -13.96
CA ALA A 78 11.15 -4.58 -15.28
C ALA A 78 11.30 -3.19 -15.92
N ASN A 79 12.48 -2.95 -16.49
CA ASN A 79 12.85 -1.67 -17.12
C ASN A 79 12.93 -0.44 -16.16
N LEU A 80 12.85 -0.64 -14.84
CA LEU A 80 13.06 0.47 -13.89
C LEU A 80 14.55 0.81 -13.66
N GLY A 81 15.47 -0.02 -14.14
CA GLY A 81 16.88 0.07 -13.85
C GLY A 81 17.25 -0.58 -12.51
N GLN A 82 18.48 -0.36 -12.06
CA GLN A 82 18.97 -0.95 -10.82
C GLN A 82 18.39 -0.26 -9.58
N ALA A 83 18.10 -1.05 -8.54
CA ALA A 83 17.77 -0.59 -7.20
C ALA A 83 16.69 0.52 -7.16
N PRO A 84 15.44 0.25 -7.56
CA PRO A 84 14.39 1.28 -7.65
C PRO A 84 14.22 2.13 -6.39
N ALA A 85 14.26 1.54 -5.18
CA ALA A 85 14.21 2.28 -3.92
C ALA A 85 15.38 3.28 -3.77
N ARG A 86 16.57 2.92 -4.25
CA ARG A 86 17.73 3.83 -4.26
C ARG A 86 17.50 5.01 -5.19
N GLN A 87 16.91 4.78 -6.36
CA GLN A 87 16.54 5.86 -7.28
C GLN A 87 15.54 6.82 -6.64
N VAL A 88 14.53 6.29 -5.93
CA VAL A 88 13.58 7.09 -5.15
C VAL A 88 14.30 7.95 -4.11
N ALA A 89 15.19 7.35 -3.32
CA ALA A 89 15.92 8.03 -2.26
C ALA A 89 16.74 9.22 -2.79
N LEU A 90 17.60 8.98 -3.78
CA LEU A 90 18.47 10.02 -4.33
C LEU A 90 17.68 11.12 -5.04
N LYS A 91 16.61 10.75 -5.76
CA LYS A 91 15.74 11.72 -6.43
C LYS A 91 14.90 12.55 -5.45
N ALA A 92 14.61 12.01 -4.25
CA ALA A 92 13.98 12.73 -3.15
C ALA A 92 14.95 13.71 -2.45
N GLY A 93 16.24 13.65 -2.74
CA GLY A 93 17.27 14.48 -2.11
C GLY A 93 17.87 13.89 -0.84
N LEU A 94 17.66 12.58 -0.60
CA LEU A 94 18.34 11.87 0.49
C LEU A 94 19.82 11.66 0.15
N PRO A 95 20.71 11.53 1.15
CA PRO A 95 22.15 11.49 0.93
C PRO A 95 22.60 10.21 0.21
N GLU A 96 23.77 10.26 -0.43
CA GLU A 96 24.35 9.08 -1.08
C GLU A 96 24.72 7.95 -0.09
N SER A 97 24.86 8.28 1.18
CA SER A 97 25.14 7.33 2.27
C SER A 97 23.91 6.49 2.67
N ILE A 98 22.70 6.86 2.24
CA ILE A 98 21.48 6.16 2.66
C ILE A 98 21.49 4.70 2.21
N VAL A 99 21.12 3.80 3.10
CA VAL A 99 20.86 2.39 2.76
C VAL A 99 19.46 2.28 2.15
N ALA A 100 19.33 1.60 1.01
CA ALA A 100 18.06 1.54 0.29
C ALA A 100 17.73 0.11 -0.16
N THR A 101 16.52 -0.36 0.17
CA THR A 101 16.05 -1.70 -0.16
C THR A 101 14.69 -1.64 -0.86
N THR A 102 14.61 -2.23 -2.06
CA THR A 102 13.35 -2.40 -2.78
C THR A 102 12.64 -3.66 -2.27
N VAL A 103 11.36 -3.52 -1.92
CA VAL A 103 10.56 -4.59 -1.35
C VAL A 103 9.48 -5.03 -2.34
N ASN A 104 9.42 -6.32 -2.63
CA ASN A 104 8.33 -6.90 -3.41
C ASN A 104 7.60 -7.98 -2.60
N LYS A 105 6.39 -7.68 -2.20
CA LYS A 105 5.39 -8.60 -1.64
C LYS A 105 4.05 -8.39 -2.37
N VAL A 106 4.10 -8.25 -3.70
CA VAL A 106 2.95 -7.93 -4.55
C VAL A 106 2.18 -6.73 -3.95
N CYS A 107 0.85 -6.76 -3.86
CA CYS A 107 0.03 -5.65 -3.35
C CYS A 107 0.38 -5.18 -1.92
N ALA A 108 1.02 -6.04 -1.12
CA ALA A 108 1.43 -5.72 0.25
C ALA A 108 2.82 -5.06 0.34
N SER A 109 3.51 -4.78 -0.76
CA SER A 109 4.90 -4.28 -0.77
C SER A 109 5.07 -3.01 0.04
N GLY A 110 4.20 -2.02 -0.14
CA GLY A 110 4.26 -0.75 0.61
C GLY A 110 4.04 -0.93 2.12
N LEU A 111 3.11 -1.80 2.52
CA LEU A 111 2.89 -2.09 3.94
C LEU A 111 4.04 -2.91 4.54
N LYS A 112 4.59 -3.87 3.76
CA LYS A 112 5.77 -4.63 4.18
C LYS A 112 6.99 -3.74 4.36
N SER A 113 7.17 -2.72 3.54
CA SER A 113 8.21 -1.70 3.70
C SER A 113 8.08 -0.98 5.05
N ILE A 114 6.87 -0.61 5.46
CA ILE A 114 6.62 0.01 6.77
C ILE A 114 6.96 -0.96 7.90
N ILE A 115 6.56 -2.23 7.79
CA ILE A 115 6.89 -3.28 8.78
C ILE A 115 8.41 -3.48 8.89
N LEU A 116 9.13 -3.52 7.77
CA LEU A 116 10.60 -3.64 7.78
C LEU A 116 11.27 -2.43 8.42
N GLY A 117 10.83 -1.21 8.08
CA GLY A 117 11.33 0.01 8.73
C GLY A 117 11.09 0.00 10.23
N ALA A 118 9.90 -0.47 10.67
CA ALA A 118 9.59 -0.67 12.08
C ALA A 118 10.56 -1.65 12.76
N GLN A 119 10.81 -2.79 12.12
CA GLN A 119 11.75 -3.81 12.61
C GLN A 119 13.19 -3.28 12.70
N THR A 120 13.64 -2.50 11.71
CA THR A 120 14.97 -1.87 11.69
C THR A 120 15.17 -0.95 12.90
N ILE A 121 14.18 -0.12 13.23
CA ILE A 121 14.23 0.76 14.39
C ILE A 121 14.25 -0.05 15.69
N LEU A 122 13.36 -1.03 15.85
CA LEU A 122 13.27 -1.84 17.05
C LEU A 122 14.53 -2.71 17.29
N THR A 123 15.21 -3.12 16.22
CA THR A 123 16.51 -3.83 16.35
C THR A 123 17.68 -2.88 16.61
N GLY A 124 17.45 -1.58 16.55
CA GLY A 124 18.47 -0.57 16.85
C GLY A 124 19.48 -0.35 15.74
N THR A 125 19.14 -0.71 14.51
CA THR A 125 20.03 -0.53 13.35
C THR A 125 19.96 0.91 12.82
N ALA A 126 18.78 1.55 12.87
CA ALA A 126 18.57 2.95 12.49
C ALA A 126 17.56 3.61 13.44
N ASP A 127 17.59 4.93 13.52
CA ASP A 127 16.67 5.76 14.30
C ASP A 127 15.63 6.47 13.43
N ILE A 128 15.98 6.82 12.18
CA ILE A 128 15.09 7.49 11.23
C ILE A 128 15.06 6.71 9.93
N VAL A 129 13.87 6.17 9.60
CA VAL A 129 13.65 5.33 8.42
C VAL A 129 12.51 5.90 7.59
N VAL A 130 12.72 6.01 6.29
CA VAL A 130 11.65 6.26 5.33
C VAL A 130 11.10 4.92 4.83
N ALA A 131 9.78 4.76 4.82
CA ALA A 131 9.13 3.59 4.28
C ALA A 131 7.95 3.97 3.39
N GLY A 132 7.67 3.16 2.40
CA GLY A 132 6.56 3.46 1.49
C GLY A 132 6.52 2.53 0.30
N GLY A 133 5.97 3.01 -0.80
CA GLY A 133 5.94 2.31 -2.06
C GLY A 133 5.36 3.15 -3.19
N ALA A 134 5.66 2.76 -4.40
CA ALA A 134 5.10 3.34 -5.62
C ALA A 134 4.79 2.24 -6.64
N GLU A 135 4.01 2.60 -7.62
CA GLU A 135 3.84 1.83 -8.86
C GLU A 135 3.51 2.77 -10.00
N SER A 136 4.09 2.50 -11.16
CA SER A 136 3.74 3.15 -12.42
C SER A 136 3.32 2.06 -13.40
N MET A 137 2.06 1.64 -13.30
CA MET A 137 1.52 0.54 -14.10
C MET A 137 1.43 0.94 -15.58
N SER A 138 1.28 2.24 -15.83
CA SER A 138 1.27 2.81 -17.21
C SER A 138 2.58 2.65 -17.96
N ASN A 139 3.71 2.48 -17.25
CA ASN A 139 5.05 2.42 -17.84
C ASN A 139 5.66 1.01 -17.85
N VAL A 140 4.89 0.00 -17.52
CA VAL A 140 5.37 -1.39 -17.52
C VAL A 140 5.54 -1.88 -18.95
N PRO A 141 6.72 -2.46 -19.31
CA PRO A 141 6.98 -2.91 -20.66
C PRO A 141 6.28 -4.23 -21.00
N TYR A 142 6.16 -4.48 -22.29
CA TYR A 142 5.91 -5.83 -22.82
C TYR A 142 7.23 -6.61 -22.92
N TYR A 143 7.18 -7.92 -22.70
CA TYR A 143 8.33 -8.81 -22.78
C TYR A 143 8.32 -9.60 -24.08
N LEU A 144 9.49 -9.77 -24.66
CA LEU A 144 9.73 -10.65 -25.79
C LEU A 144 10.80 -11.69 -25.41
N PRO A 145 10.46 -12.76 -24.65
CA PRO A 145 11.44 -13.73 -24.13
C PRO A 145 12.26 -14.40 -25.23
N ALA A 146 11.63 -14.69 -26.36
CA ALA A 146 12.29 -15.33 -27.51
C ALA A 146 13.44 -14.50 -28.11
N ALA A 147 13.46 -13.17 -27.92
CA ALA A 147 14.49 -12.30 -28.49
C ALA A 147 15.89 -12.65 -27.95
N ARG A 148 16.04 -13.04 -26.69
CA ARG A 148 17.35 -13.39 -26.10
C ARG A 148 18.01 -14.61 -26.78
N SER A 149 17.20 -15.57 -27.25
CA SER A 149 17.67 -16.74 -27.99
C SER A 149 17.62 -16.59 -29.51
N GLY A 150 17.28 -15.40 -30.00
CA GLY A 150 17.33 -15.04 -31.41
C GLY A 150 16.02 -15.21 -32.19
N ALA A 151 14.92 -15.63 -31.57
CA ALA A 151 13.59 -15.78 -32.23
C ALA A 151 13.69 -16.43 -33.60
N ARG A 152 14.37 -17.56 -33.76
CA ARG A 152 14.96 -18.08 -34.96
C ARG A 152 13.98 -18.40 -36.09
N TYR A 153 12.76 -18.86 -35.78
CA TYR A 153 11.75 -19.26 -36.78
C TYR A 153 10.34 -19.22 -36.19
N GLY A 154 9.38 -18.74 -36.97
CA GLY A 154 7.99 -18.61 -36.59
C GLY A 154 7.68 -17.37 -35.75
N ASP A 155 6.41 -17.23 -35.36
CA ASP A 155 5.90 -16.09 -34.58
C ASP A 155 6.37 -16.13 -33.12
N SER A 156 6.50 -14.94 -32.50
CA SER A 156 6.79 -14.79 -31.10
C SER A 156 5.76 -13.88 -30.43
N ALA A 157 5.22 -14.30 -29.28
CA ALA A 157 4.26 -13.51 -28.52
C ALA A 157 4.98 -12.40 -27.74
N MET A 158 4.40 -11.20 -27.75
CA MET A 158 4.69 -10.14 -26.77
C MET A 158 3.82 -10.36 -25.53
N ILE A 159 4.44 -10.39 -24.37
CA ILE A 159 3.80 -10.68 -23.08
C ILE A 159 3.63 -9.38 -22.32
N ASP A 160 2.41 -9.04 -21.93
CA ASP A 160 2.12 -7.88 -21.07
C ASP A 160 2.75 -8.08 -19.68
N GLY A 161 3.69 -7.18 -19.32
CA GLY A 161 4.39 -7.23 -18.05
C GLY A 161 3.47 -6.96 -16.84
N VAL A 162 2.45 -6.12 -17.01
CA VAL A 162 1.46 -5.86 -15.92
C VAL A 162 0.73 -7.15 -15.58
N GLN A 163 0.26 -7.84 -16.62
CA GLN A 163 -0.44 -9.11 -16.42
C GLN A 163 0.50 -10.19 -15.87
N LYS A 164 1.67 -10.35 -16.49
CA LYS A 164 2.62 -11.45 -16.19
C LYS A 164 3.16 -11.39 -14.77
N ASP A 165 3.57 -10.21 -14.30
CA ASP A 165 4.27 -10.06 -13.04
C ASP A 165 3.38 -9.55 -11.89
N GLY A 166 2.20 -8.99 -12.21
CA GLY A 166 1.30 -8.40 -11.23
C GLY A 166 -0.04 -9.10 -11.03
N LEU A 167 -0.65 -9.62 -12.11
CA LEU A 167 -2.08 -9.97 -12.09
C LEU A 167 -2.39 -11.42 -12.46
N LEU A 168 -1.38 -12.20 -12.86
CA LEU A 168 -1.51 -13.60 -13.22
C LEU A 168 -1.00 -14.48 -12.08
N ASP A 169 -1.83 -15.38 -11.57
CA ASP A 169 -1.38 -16.41 -10.64
C ASP A 169 -0.39 -17.35 -11.35
N VAL A 170 0.78 -17.51 -10.77
CA VAL A 170 1.87 -18.28 -11.38
C VAL A 170 1.65 -19.80 -11.28
N TYR A 171 0.83 -20.26 -10.34
CA TYR A 171 0.60 -21.68 -10.08
C TYR A 171 -0.49 -22.27 -10.99
N ASP A 172 -1.60 -21.58 -11.14
CA ASP A 172 -2.73 -22.06 -11.97
C ASP A 172 -2.92 -21.25 -13.28
N GLN A 173 -2.05 -20.25 -13.53
CA GLN A 173 -2.07 -19.40 -14.73
C GLN A 173 -3.41 -18.68 -14.95
N LYS A 174 -4.08 -18.29 -13.86
CA LYS A 174 -5.34 -17.54 -13.90
C LYS A 174 -5.16 -16.12 -13.42
N LEU A 175 -5.95 -15.21 -13.99
CA LEU A 175 -5.99 -13.83 -13.55
C LEU A 175 -6.61 -13.72 -12.14
N MET A 176 -6.15 -12.73 -11.35
CA MET A 176 -6.59 -12.49 -9.97
C MET A 176 -8.12 -12.42 -9.82
N GLY A 177 -8.84 -11.94 -10.82
CA GLY A 177 -10.30 -11.89 -10.80
C GLY A 177 -10.99 -13.27 -10.76
N VAL A 178 -10.32 -14.35 -11.22
CA VAL A 178 -10.85 -15.71 -11.06
C VAL A 178 -10.87 -16.12 -9.58
N ALA A 179 -9.88 -15.71 -8.80
CA ALA A 179 -9.88 -15.90 -7.36
C ALA A 179 -10.99 -15.05 -6.66
N ALA A 180 -11.28 -13.87 -7.19
CA ALA A 180 -12.40 -13.05 -6.72
C ALA A 180 -13.76 -13.72 -6.99
N GLU A 181 -13.96 -14.33 -8.17
CA GLU A 181 -15.16 -15.13 -8.48
C GLU A 181 -15.30 -16.34 -7.55
N LYS A 182 -14.18 -17.05 -7.28
CA LYS A 182 -14.18 -18.16 -6.31
C LYS A 182 -14.58 -17.66 -4.92
N CYS A 183 -14.02 -16.56 -4.46
CA CYS A 183 -14.35 -15.96 -3.18
C CYS A 183 -15.83 -15.60 -3.08
N ALA A 184 -16.41 -15.00 -4.12
CA ALA A 184 -17.83 -14.68 -4.18
C ALA A 184 -18.70 -15.94 -4.01
N LYS A 185 -18.36 -17.00 -4.74
CA LYS A 185 -19.06 -18.29 -4.65
C LYS A 185 -18.93 -18.92 -3.25
N ASP A 186 -17.73 -19.00 -2.72
CA ASP A 186 -17.45 -19.69 -1.45
C ASP A 186 -18.09 -18.98 -0.24
N HIS A 187 -18.24 -17.66 -0.31
CA HIS A 187 -18.81 -16.86 0.78
C HIS A 187 -20.25 -16.40 0.53
N GLY A 188 -20.88 -16.84 -0.57
CA GLY A 188 -22.26 -16.50 -0.91
C GLY A 188 -22.45 -14.99 -1.13
N ILE A 189 -21.48 -14.32 -1.75
CA ILE A 189 -21.51 -12.89 -2.08
C ILE A 189 -22.00 -12.74 -3.52
N THR A 190 -23.13 -12.08 -3.70
CA THR A 190 -23.77 -11.92 -5.01
C THR A 190 -23.12 -10.83 -5.85
N ARG A 191 -23.49 -10.75 -7.11
CA ARG A 191 -23.18 -9.63 -8.00
C ARG A 191 -23.72 -8.31 -7.44
N GLU A 192 -24.95 -8.33 -6.95
CA GLU A 192 -25.61 -7.15 -6.38
C GLU A 192 -24.89 -6.63 -5.13
N ASP A 193 -24.46 -7.53 -4.23
CA ASP A 193 -23.65 -7.16 -3.07
C ASP A 193 -22.36 -6.43 -3.49
N GLN A 194 -21.67 -6.94 -4.52
CA GLN A 194 -20.42 -6.35 -4.99
C GLN A 194 -20.64 -5.00 -5.69
N ASP A 195 -21.69 -4.87 -6.47
CA ASP A 195 -22.03 -3.60 -7.12
C ASP A 195 -22.46 -2.54 -6.10
N ASN A 196 -23.26 -2.91 -5.09
CA ASN A 196 -23.64 -2.01 -4.00
C ASN A 196 -22.42 -1.58 -3.18
N PHE A 197 -21.47 -2.49 -2.90
CA PHE A 197 -20.22 -2.14 -2.24
C PHE A 197 -19.40 -1.15 -3.08
N ALA A 198 -19.30 -1.36 -4.39
CA ALA A 198 -18.61 -0.44 -5.29
C ALA A 198 -19.25 0.95 -5.28
N ILE A 199 -20.58 1.03 -5.39
CA ILE A 199 -21.34 2.28 -5.31
C ILE A 199 -21.08 2.99 -3.98
N GLU A 200 -21.08 2.25 -2.87
CA GLU A 200 -20.78 2.81 -1.55
C GLU A 200 -19.34 3.34 -1.47
N SER A 201 -18.34 2.57 -1.96
CA SER A 201 -16.93 3.00 -1.99
C SER A 201 -16.76 4.30 -2.79
N TYR A 202 -17.36 4.38 -3.99
CA TYR A 202 -17.33 5.61 -4.80
C TYR A 202 -18.07 6.78 -4.13
N THR A 203 -19.21 6.54 -3.50
CA THR A 203 -19.99 7.58 -2.81
C THR A 203 -19.19 8.15 -1.64
N LYS A 204 -18.58 7.29 -0.80
CA LYS A 204 -17.70 7.70 0.29
C LYS A 204 -16.51 8.50 -0.23
N ALA A 205 -15.85 8.02 -1.30
CA ALA A 205 -14.69 8.70 -1.88
C ALA A 205 -15.06 10.08 -2.49
N ASN A 206 -16.18 10.19 -3.20
CA ASN A 206 -16.65 11.46 -3.70
C ASN A 206 -16.99 12.45 -2.58
N THR A 207 -17.68 11.99 -1.54
CA THR A 207 -18.00 12.82 -0.36
C THR A 207 -16.73 13.31 0.34
N ALA A 208 -15.76 12.43 0.53
CA ALA A 208 -14.49 12.78 1.14
C ALA A 208 -13.70 13.79 0.27
N LEU A 209 -13.69 13.59 -1.05
CA LEU A 209 -13.04 14.51 -1.98
C LEU A 209 -13.69 15.89 -1.98
N ASP A 210 -15.01 15.94 -2.09
CA ASP A 210 -15.76 17.21 -2.17
C ASP A 210 -15.73 17.99 -0.83
N SER A 211 -15.53 17.31 0.29
CA SER A 211 -15.33 17.93 1.62
C SER A 211 -13.87 18.20 1.99
N GLY A 212 -12.91 18.01 1.05
CA GLY A 212 -11.50 18.31 1.27
C GLY A 212 -10.79 17.35 2.24
N LYS A 213 -11.38 16.18 2.54
CA LYS A 213 -10.80 15.22 3.47
C LYS A 213 -9.44 14.68 3.02
N PHE A 214 -9.18 14.62 1.72
CA PHE A 214 -7.90 14.15 1.16
C PHE A 214 -6.80 15.21 1.12
N ASP A 215 -7.10 16.49 1.36
CA ASP A 215 -6.13 17.59 1.25
C ASP A 215 -4.95 17.45 2.24
N HIS A 216 -5.15 16.73 3.35
CA HIS A 216 -4.12 16.48 4.34
C HIS A 216 -3.15 15.35 3.97
N GLU A 217 -3.53 14.47 3.05
CA GLU A 217 -2.71 13.32 2.66
C GLU A 217 -2.14 13.43 1.24
N ILE A 218 -2.89 14.03 0.31
CA ILE A 218 -2.46 14.21 -1.08
C ILE A 218 -1.51 15.41 -1.20
N SER A 219 -0.33 15.14 -1.78
CA SER A 219 0.59 16.18 -2.23
C SER A 219 0.40 16.38 -3.75
N PRO A 220 -0.07 17.55 -4.19
CA PRO A 220 -0.25 17.83 -5.60
C PRO A 220 1.04 17.68 -6.39
N ILE A 221 0.96 17.12 -7.59
CA ILE A 221 2.12 16.89 -8.46
C ILE A 221 1.99 17.67 -9.77
N THR A 222 3.05 18.34 -10.15
CA THR A 222 3.10 19.13 -11.38
C THR A 222 3.64 18.28 -12.53
N ILE A 223 2.83 18.11 -13.55
CA ILE A 223 3.22 17.48 -14.82
C ILE A 223 3.67 18.57 -15.78
N LYS A 224 4.92 18.48 -16.20
CA LYS A 224 5.49 19.44 -17.15
C LYS A 224 4.81 19.37 -18.50
N GLY A 225 4.41 20.52 -18.99
CA GLY A 225 3.82 20.63 -20.33
C GLY A 225 4.83 20.26 -21.42
N PHE A 226 4.39 19.49 -22.42
CA PHE A 226 5.21 19.09 -23.55
C PHE A 226 4.96 20.00 -24.75
N ARG A 227 6.04 20.39 -25.47
CA ARG A 227 5.99 21.23 -26.69
C ARG A 227 5.21 22.54 -26.51
N GLY A 228 5.52 23.29 -25.43
CA GLY A 228 4.90 24.61 -25.18
C GLY A 228 3.51 24.58 -24.58
N LYS A 229 2.97 23.41 -24.22
CA LYS A 229 1.75 23.32 -23.42
C LYS A 229 2.04 23.75 -21.97
N PRO A 230 1.10 24.38 -21.27
CA PRO A 230 1.26 24.74 -19.88
C PRO A 230 1.43 23.50 -18.98
N ASP A 231 2.10 23.70 -17.86
CA ASP A 231 2.17 22.68 -16.79
C ASP A 231 0.76 22.37 -16.27
N THR A 232 0.53 21.12 -15.92
CA THR A 232 -0.74 20.67 -15.32
C THR A 232 -0.50 20.23 -13.88
N ILE A 233 -1.32 20.73 -12.94
CA ILE A 233 -1.27 20.32 -11.54
C ILE A 233 -2.35 19.25 -11.32
N VAL A 234 -1.92 18.04 -10.97
CA VAL A 234 -2.80 16.94 -10.56
C VAL A 234 -2.89 16.95 -9.04
N LYS A 235 -4.08 17.12 -8.48
CA LYS A 235 -4.32 17.30 -7.05
C LYS A 235 -5.39 16.39 -6.45
N ALA A 236 -5.98 15.51 -7.23
CA ALA A 236 -7.02 14.59 -6.80
C ALA A 236 -6.88 13.24 -7.49
N ASP A 237 -7.40 12.20 -6.86
CA ASP A 237 -7.47 10.85 -7.43
C ASP A 237 -8.38 10.84 -8.65
N GLU A 238 -7.84 10.37 -9.77
CA GLU A 238 -8.47 10.54 -11.08
C GLU A 238 -9.73 9.68 -11.28
N GLU A 239 -9.78 8.49 -10.63
CA GLU A 239 -10.89 7.54 -10.81
C GLU A 239 -12.17 7.97 -10.09
N ILE A 240 -12.08 8.70 -8.97
CA ILE A 240 -13.23 9.05 -8.13
C ILE A 240 -14.32 9.78 -8.93
N LYS A 241 -13.93 10.75 -9.76
CA LYS A 241 -14.88 11.57 -10.56
C LYS A 241 -15.40 10.88 -11.82
N LYS A 242 -14.92 9.67 -12.14
CA LYS A 242 -15.41 8.86 -13.27
C LYS A 242 -16.61 7.99 -12.89
N PHE A 243 -17.08 8.09 -11.65
CA PHE A 243 -18.19 7.29 -11.14
C PHE A 243 -19.49 7.55 -11.89
N ASP A 244 -20.13 6.44 -12.29
CA ASP A 244 -21.44 6.42 -12.92
C ASP A 244 -22.17 5.15 -12.45
N GLU A 245 -23.16 5.32 -11.57
CA GLU A 245 -23.91 4.23 -10.97
C GLU A 245 -24.62 3.36 -12.01
N SER A 246 -25.11 3.94 -13.09
CA SER A 246 -25.77 3.19 -14.16
C SER A 246 -24.83 2.22 -14.86
N ARG A 247 -23.57 2.62 -15.02
CA ARG A 247 -22.52 1.77 -15.57
C ARG A 247 -22.11 0.66 -14.62
N VAL A 248 -22.12 0.87 -13.30
CA VAL A 248 -21.83 -0.20 -12.34
C VAL A 248 -22.84 -1.33 -12.50
N LYS A 249 -24.14 -1.00 -12.49
CA LYS A 249 -25.23 -1.99 -12.56
C LYS A 249 -25.34 -2.70 -13.92
N SER A 250 -24.99 -2.01 -15.01
CA SER A 250 -25.07 -2.56 -16.38
C SER A 250 -23.80 -3.23 -16.87
N ALA A 251 -22.71 -3.22 -16.10
CA ALA A 251 -21.42 -3.72 -16.51
C ALA A 251 -21.44 -5.26 -16.75
N ARG A 252 -20.73 -5.69 -17.81
CA ARG A 252 -20.54 -7.10 -18.10
C ARG A 252 -19.49 -7.71 -17.17
N THR A 253 -19.65 -8.97 -16.82
CA THR A 253 -18.64 -9.74 -16.08
C THR A 253 -17.38 -9.96 -16.92
N VAL A 254 -16.22 -9.93 -16.25
CA VAL A 254 -14.93 -9.94 -16.94
C VAL A 254 -14.26 -11.32 -16.90
N PHE A 255 -14.31 -12.01 -15.77
CA PHE A 255 -13.52 -13.22 -15.54
C PHE A 255 -14.30 -14.52 -15.73
N GLN A 256 -15.61 -14.44 -15.60
CA GLN A 256 -16.50 -15.57 -15.78
C GLN A 256 -17.72 -15.14 -16.60
N LYS A 257 -17.99 -15.82 -17.74
CA LYS A 257 -19.08 -15.46 -18.66
C LYS A 257 -20.45 -15.81 -18.09
N GLU A 258 -20.57 -17.02 -17.52
CA GLU A 258 -21.82 -17.52 -16.97
C GLU A 258 -21.80 -17.41 -15.45
N ASN A 259 -22.83 -16.80 -14.87
CA ASN A 259 -22.94 -16.55 -13.42
C ASN A 259 -21.74 -15.82 -12.79
N GLY A 260 -21.01 -15.03 -13.59
CA GLY A 260 -19.93 -14.20 -13.09
C GLY A 260 -20.46 -13.02 -12.26
N THR A 261 -19.65 -12.58 -11.32
CA THR A 261 -20.00 -11.51 -10.38
C THR A 261 -19.06 -10.33 -10.44
N VAL A 262 -17.82 -10.53 -10.88
CA VAL A 262 -16.78 -9.50 -10.94
C VAL A 262 -16.83 -8.74 -12.26
N THR A 263 -16.86 -7.42 -12.15
CA THR A 263 -16.92 -6.48 -13.28
C THR A 263 -15.81 -5.43 -13.17
N ALA A 264 -15.57 -4.68 -14.24
CA ALA A 264 -14.61 -3.59 -14.19
C ALA A 264 -14.94 -2.51 -13.13
N PRO A 265 -16.20 -2.07 -12.94
CA PRO A 265 -16.55 -1.13 -11.89
C PRO A 265 -16.43 -1.66 -10.45
N ASN A 266 -16.68 -2.95 -10.20
CA ASN A 266 -16.60 -3.53 -8.85
C ASN A 266 -15.24 -4.17 -8.54
N ALA A 267 -14.25 -3.97 -9.42
CA ALA A 267 -12.84 -4.30 -9.23
C ALA A 267 -12.01 -3.01 -9.12
N SER A 268 -10.86 -3.08 -8.44
CA SER A 268 -9.88 -2.01 -8.51
C SER A 268 -9.28 -1.89 -9.92
N LYS A 269 -8.76 -0.71 -10.25
CA LYS A 269 -8.23 -0.40 -11.58
C LYS A 269 -6.69 -0.50 -11.57
N LEU A 270 -6.11 -0.50 -12.77
CA LEU A 270 -4.67 -0.29 -12.97
C LEU A 270 -4.37 1.20 -12.78
N ASN A 271 -3.37 1.53 -11.99
CA ASN A 271 -3.13 2.91 -11.59
C ASN A 271 -1.65 3.22 -11.40
N ASP A 272 -1.36 4.52 -11.34
CA ASP A 272 -0.06 5.08 -11.03
C ASP A 272 -0.14 5.85 -9.71
N GLY A 273 0.84 5.69 -8.82
CA GLY A 273 0.85 6.42 -7.54
C GLY A 273 2.03 6.08 -6.64
N GLY A 274 2.24 6.92 -5.63
CA GLY A 274 3.27 6.74 -4.60
C GLY A 274 2.80 7.21 -3.23
N ALA A 275 3.25 6.54 -2.17
CA ALA A 275 2.97 6.91 -0.79
C ALA A 275 4.19 6.65 0.09
N ALA A 276 4.41 7.51 1.08
CA ALA A 276 5.55 7.41 1.99
C ALA A 276 5.17 7.81 3.42
N VAL A 277 5.85 7.19 4.37
CA VAL A 277 5.80 7.51 5.79
C VAL A 277 7.21 7.66 6.34
N ILE A 278 7.37 8.46 7.40
CA ILE A 278 8.62 8.63 8.13
C ILE A 278 8.45 8.00 9.50
N LEU A 279 9.32 7.05 9.82
CA LEU A 279 9.39 6.31 11.06
C LEU A 279 10.56 6.82 11.89
N VAL A 280 10.35 7.00 13.20
CA VAL A 280 11.38 7.48 14.12
C VAL A 280 11.33 6.70 15.43
N SER A 281 12.51 6.39 15.99
CA SER A 281 12.61 5.81 17.33
C SER A 281 12.14 6.81 18.40
N GLU A 282 11.62 6.32 19.52
CA GLU A 282 11.20 7.16 20.64
C GLU A 282 12.36 8.01 21.20
N SER A 283 13.54 7.42 21.28
CA SER A 283 14.74 8.13 21.72
C SER A 283 15.08 9.31 20.81
N LYS A 284 15.05 9.11 19.50
CA LYS A 284 15.35 10.16 18.51
C LYS A 284 14.24 11.20 18.43
N LEU A 285 12.99 10.79 18.60
CA LEU A 285 11.85 11.68 18.69
C LEU A 285 12.03 12.70 19.84
N LYS A 286 12.43 12.20 21.03
CA LYS A 286 12.70 13.04 22.20
C LYS A 286 13.91 13.95 22.02
N GLU A 287 14.99 13.41 21.43
CA GLU A 287 16.21 14.19 21.11
C GLU A 287 15.91 15.39 20.21
N LEU A 288 15.08 15.18 19.17
CA LEU A 288 14.73 16.21 18.21
C LEU A 288 13.52 17.08 18.61
N GLY A 289 12.89 16.79 19.76
CA GLY A 289 11.68 17.50 20.21
C GLY A 289 10.49 17.37 19.25
N LEU A 290 10.39 16.22 18.54
CA LEU A 290 9.36 15.98 17.56
C LEU A 290 8.05 15.51 18.22
N LYS A 291 6.92 15.86 17.61
CA LYS A 291 5.61 15.35 18.00
C LYS A 291 5.23 14.21 17.07
N PRO A 292 4.87 13.03 17.60
CA PRO A 292 4.41 11.91 16.78
C PRO A 292 2.99 12.16 16.29
N LEU A 293 2.69 11.69 15.08
CA LEU A 293 1.32 11.61 14.56
C LEU A 293 0.61 10.34 15.07
N ALA A 294 1.35 9.23 15.09
CA ALA A 294 0.86 7.94 15.56
C ALA A 294 2.00 7.06 16.05
N LYS A 295 1.62 5.99 16.78
CA LYS A 295 2.49 4.85 17.10
C LYS A 295 2.11 3.66 16.23
N ILE A 296 3.09 2.79 15.94
CA ILE A 296 2.83 1.45 15.41
C ILE A 296 2.82 0.49 16.61
N ASN A 297 1.64 -0.02 16.94
CA ASN A 297 1.47 -0.92 18.11
C ASN A 297 1.71 -2.39 17.75
N GLY A 298 1.55 -2.77 16.48
CA GLY A 298 1.75 -4.16 16.08
C GLY A 298 1.49 -4.39 14.59
N TRP A 299 1.87 -5.57 14.13
CA TRP A 299 1.61 -6.04 12.77
C TRP A 299 1.39 -7.54 12.77
N GLY A 300 0.78 -8.03 11.69
CA GLY A 300 0.53 -9.44 11.45
C GLY A 300 0.61 -9.77 9.97
N GLU A 301 1.14 -10.94 9.67
CA GLU A 301 1.21 -11.45 8.31
C GLU A 301 0.65 -12.86 8.26
N ALA A 302 0.00 -13.20 7.15
CA ALA A 302 -0.59 -14.51 6.93
C ALA A 302 -0.47 -14.93 5.47
N ALA A 303 -0.57 -16.23 5.24
CA ALA A 303 -0.67 -16.80 3.90
C ALA A 303 -1.65 -17.97 3.89
N ARG A 304 -2.23 -18.22 2.71
CA ARG A 304 -3.16 -19.29 2.39
C ARG A 304 -2.80 -19.90 1.03
N ALA A 305 -3.65 -20.80 0.52
CA ALA A 305 -3.55 -21.21 -0.86
C ALA A 305 -3.63 -19.97 -1.78
N PRO A 306 -2.82 -19.87 -2.84
CA PRO A 306 -2.77 -18.69 -3.72
C PRO A 306 -4.14 -18.23 -4.21
N ILE A 307 -5.00 -19.15 -4.60
CA ILE A 307 -6.37 -18.88 -5.08
C ILE A 307 -7.28 -18.24 -4.01
N ASP A 308 -6.94 -18.37 -2.71
CA ASP A 308 -7.72 -17.85 -1.58
C ASP A 308 -7.11 -16.54 -1.01
N PHE A 309 -6.24 -15.86 -1.76
CA PHE A 309 -5.59 -14.62 -1.32
C PHE A 309 -6.58 -13.55 -0.86
N THR A 310 -7.76 -13.53 -1.46
CA THR A 310 -8.84 -12.55 -1.23
C THR A 310 -9.27 -12.44 0.24
N ILE A 311 -9.20 -13.54 0.97
CA ILE A 311 -9.58 -13.60 2.39
C ILE A 311 -8.39 -13.75 3.35
N ALA A 312 -7.17 -13.66 2.85
CA ALA A 312 -5.98 -13.71 3.70
C ALA A 312 -5.89 -12.58 4.77
N PRO A 313 -6.43 -11.36 4.55
CA PRO A 313 -6.49 -10.32 5.58
C PRO A 313 -7.20 -10.78 6.85
N SER A 314 -8.25 -11.62 6.76
CA SER A 314 -8.96 -12.16 7.93
C SER A 314 -8.07 -13.00 8.86
N LEU A 315 -6.92 -13.46 8.37
CA LEU A 315 -5.92 -14.17 9.18
C LEU A 315 -4.77 -13.24 9.64
N ALA A 316 -4.49 -12.16 8.92
CA ALA A 316 -3.44 -11.21 9.25
C ALA A 316 -3.88 -10.22 10.33
N ILE A 317 -5.12 -9.72 10.26
CA ILE A 317 -5.71 -8.77 11.22
C ILE A 317 -5.65 -9.28 12.67
N PRO A 318 -6.17 -10.49 13.00
CA PRO A 318 -6.13 -10.95 14.39
C PRO A 318 -4.70 -11.16 14.91
N LYS A 319 -3.73 -11.45 14.02
CA LYS A 319 -2.32 -11.52 14.42
C LYS A 319 -1.75 -10.13 14.73
N ALA A 320 -2.13 -9.11 13.95
CA ALA A 320 -1.73 -7.72 14.20
C ALA A 320 -2.31 -7.20 15.51
N LEU A 321 -3.60 -7.45 15.77
CA LEU A 321 -4.28 -7.10 17.03
C LEU A 321 -3.63 -7.81 18.22
N LYS A 322 -3.38 -9.12 18.10
CA LYS A 322 -2.68 -9.88 19.16
C LYS A 322 -1.29 -9.32 19.43
N HIS A 323 -0.53 -8.92 18.40
CA HIS A 323 0.79 -8.32 18.56
C HIS A 323 0.69 -6.97 19.27
N ALA A 324 -0.36 -6.20 19.01
CA ALA A 324 -0.66 -4.92 19.67
C ALA A 324 -1.27 -5.08 21.07
N ASN A 325 -1.58 -6.31 21.50
CA ASN A 325 -2.33 -6.60 22.74
C ASN A 325 -3.71 -5.91 22.76
N LEU A 326 -4.40 -5.92 21.63
CA LEU A 326 -5.72 -5.32 21.41
C LEU A 326 -6.70 -6.37 20.87
N SER A 327 -8.00 -6.04 20.98
CA SER A 327 -9.13 -6.79 20.42
C SER A 327 -9.81 -6.03 19.29
N TYR A 328 -10.78 -6.63 18.62
CA TYR A 328 -11.60 -5.96 17.60
C TYR A 328 -12.43 -4.80 18.17
N ASP A 329 -12.84 -4.87 19.42
CA ASP A 329 -13.66 -3.85 20.09
C ASP A 329 -12.89 -2.55 20.36
N ASP A 330 -11.55 -2.63 20.44
CA ASP A 330 -10.68 -1.48 20.67
C ASP A 330 -10.47 -0.63 19.40
N VAL A 331 -10.89 -1.13 18.22
CA VAL A 331 -10.59 -0.50 16.93
C VAL A 331 -11.69 0.48 16.51
N ASP A 332 -11.28 1.71 16.23
CA ASP A 332 -12.16 2.76 15.75
C ASP A 332 -12.40 2.69 14.25
N PHE A 333 -11.32 2.46 13.45
CA PHE A 333 -11.42 2.42 12.00
C PHE A 333 -10.53 1.32 11.39
N TYR A 334 -11.01 0.76 10.28
CA TYR A 334 -10.32 -0.21 9.45
C TYR A 334 -10.12 0.36 8.05
N GLU A 335 -8.93 0.21 7.48
CA GLU A 335 -8.64 0.52 6.09
C GLU A 335 -8.20 -0.77 5.39
N LEU A 336 -9.12 -1.42 4.71
CA LEU A 336 -8.90 -2.67 3.98
C LEU A 336 -8.73 -2.36 2.49
N ASN A 337 -7.62 -2.82 1.90
CA ASN A 337 -7.41 -2.58 0.48
C ASN A 337 -8.43 -3.34 -0.38
N GLU A 338 -9.19 -2.62 -1.17
CA GLU A 338 -10.26 -3.15 -2.02
C GLU A 338 -9.70 -3.60 -3.38
N ALA A 339 -8.90 -4.67 -3.42
CA ALA A 339 -8.45 -5.23 -4.70
C ALA A 339 -9.66 -5.60 -5.59
N PHE A 340 -10.74 -6.04 -4.98
CA PHE A 340 -12.07 -6.27 -5.54
C PHE A 340 -13.11 -5.97 -4.45
N SER A 341 -14.34 -5.62 -4.82
CA SER A 341 -15.43 -5.42 -3.85
C SER A 341 -15.63 -6.65 -2.95
N VAL A 342 -15.51 -7.86 -3.52
CA VAL A 342 -15.62 -9.11 -2.76
C VAL A 342 -14.56 -9.25 -1.66
N VAL A 343 -13.38 -8.66 -1.82
CA VAL A 343 -12.32 -8.68 -0.79
C VAL A 343 -12.78 -7.89 0.44
N GLY A 344 -13.30 -6.68 0.23
CA GLY A 344 -13.86 -5.87 1.32
C GLY A 344 -15.02 -6.58 2.03
N LEU A 345 -15.99 -7.07 1.25
CA LEU A 345 -17.17 -7.77 1.76
C LEU A 345 -16.81 -9.04 2.55
N ALA A 346 -15.97 -9.92 1.98
CA ALA A 346 -15.63 -11.18 2.60
C ALA A 346 -14.86 -10.99 3.93
N ASN A 347 -13.85 -10.11 3.95
CA ASN A 347 -13.07 -9.89 5.17
C ASN A 347 -13.91 -9.16 6.25
N THR A 348 -14.77 -8.21 5.89
CA THR A 348 -15.72 -7.57 6.81
C THR A 348 -16.65 -8.61 7.44
N LYS A 349 -17.20 -9.54 6.62
CA LYS A 349 -18.07 -10.62 7.07
C LYS A 349 -17.35 -11.62 7.97
N ILE A 350 -16.16 -12.10 7.56
CA ILE A 350 -15.39 -13.13 8.30
C ILE A 350 -14.90 -12.60 9.65
N CYS A 351 -14.44 -11.36 9.69
CA CYS A 351 -13.96 -10.72 10.93
C CYS A 351 -15.08 -10.05 11.73
N ASN A 352 -16.32 -10.11 11.27
CA ASN A 352 -17.48 -9.45 11.89
C ASN A 352 -17.23 -7.96 12.18
N LEU A 353 -16.65 -7.23 11.20
CA LEU A 353 -16.34 -5.81 11.37
C LEU A 353 -17.59 -4.95 11.19
N PRO A 354 -17.75 -3.87 12.00
CA PRO A 354 -18.78 -2.87 11.77
C PRO A 354 -18.55 -2.17 10.42
N LYS A 355 -19.53 -2.22 9.52
CA LYS A 355 -19.39 -1.69 8.15
C LYS A 355 -19.04 -0.20 8.10
N GLU A 356 -19.61 0.57 9.02
CA GLU A 356 -19.39 2.01 9.16
C GLU A 356 -17.96 2.37 9.55
N LYS A 357 -17.23 1.44 10.17
CA LYS A 357 -15.82 1.60 10.54
C LYS A 357 -14.86 1.22 9.41
N VAL A 358 -15.33 0.57 8.34
CA VAL A 358 -14.48 0.08 7.24
C VAL A 358 -14.47 1.08 6.09
N ASN A 359 -13.25 1.48 5.67
CA ASN A 359 -13.00 2.34 4.52
C ASN A 359 -13.90 3.60 4.54
N ALA A 360 -13.79 4.40 5.60
CA ALA A 360 -14.67 5.54 5.85
C ALA A 360 -14.67 6.57 4.70
N TYR A 361 -13.56 6.68 3.97
CA TYR A 361 -13.41 7.57 2.81
C TYR A 361 -13.43 6.83 1.46
N GLY A 362 -14.04 5.63 1.41
CA GLY A 362 -13.95 4.74 0.26
C GLY A 362 -12.58 4.06 0.14
N GLY A 363 -12.36 3.26 -0.89
CA GLY A 363 -11.14 2.48 -1.02
C GLY A 363 -10.67 2.31 -2.47
N ALA A 364 -9.89 1.28 -2.74
CA ALA A 364 -9.21 1.07 -4.01
C ALA A 364 -10.16 0.81 -5.20
N VAL A 365 -11.39 0.35 -4.95
CA VAL A 365 -12.41 0.24 -6.00
C VAL A 365 -12.74 1.62 -6.58
N ALA A 366 -12.79 2.65 -5.74
CA ALA A 366 -13.06 4.01 -6.15
C ALA A 366 -11.82 4.82 -6.52
N MET A 367 -10.72 4.65 -5.75
CA MET A 367 -9.51 5.47 -5.91
C MET A 367 -8.49 4.87 -6.87
N GLY A 368 -8.43 3.52 -6.95
CA GLY A 368 -7.42 2.80 -7.71
C GLY A 368 -6.44 2.00 -6.86
N HIS A 369 -5.65 1.13 -7.54
CA HIS A 369 -4.77 0.16 -6.90
C HIS A 369 -3.38 0.09 -7.56
N PRO A 370 -2.54 1.14 -7.43
CA PRO A 370 -1.13 1.03 -7.82
C PRO A 370 -0.45 0.05 -6.86
N LEU A 371 -0.08 -1.15 -7.34
CA LEU A 371 0.22 -2.34 -6.54
C LEU A 371 1.21 -2.07 -5.40
N GLY A 372 2.41 -1.62 -5.74
CA GLY A 372 3.49 -1.39 -4.74
C GLY A 372 3.22 -0.22 -3.80
N CYS A 373 2.37 0.72 -4.20
CA CYS A 373 1.97 1.89 -3.41
C CYS A 373 0.89 1.56 -2.38
N SER A 374 -0.07 0.69 -2.73
CA SER A 374 -1.36 0.57 -2.02
C SER A 374 -1.21 0.22 -0.54
N GLY A 375 -0.25 -0.64 -0.19
CA GLY A 375 0.00 -0.96 1.22
C GLY A 375 0.43 0.23 2.08
N ALA A 376 1.17 1.19 1.52
CA ALA A 376 1.53 2.44 2.19
C ALA A 376 0.37 3.45 2.12
N ARG A 377 -0.34 3.53 0.98
CA ARG A 377 -1.50 4.39 0.79
C ARG A 377 -2.56 4.17 1.88
N ILE A 378 -2.91 2.91 2.17
CA ILE A 378 -3.93 2.61 3.19
C ILE A 378 -3.50 3.04 4.60
N VAL A 379 -2.21 3.03 4.92
CA VAL A 379 -1.71 3.54 6.22
C VAL A 379 -1.81 5.06 6.28
N VAL A 380 -1.45 5.76 5.20
CA VAL A 380 -1.57 7.23 5.09
C VAL A 380 -3.04 7.64 5.24
N THR A 381 -3.95 6.98 4.51
CA THR A 381 -5.40 7.27 4.57
C THR A 381 -5.98 6.92 5.94
N LEU A 382 -5.61 5.79 6.55
CA LEU A 382 -6.08 5.41 7.88
C LEU A 382 -5.69 6.45 8.94
N LEU A 383 -4.44 6.93 8.92
CA LEU A 383 -4.00 7.96 9.84
C LEU A 383 -4.78 9.27 9.65
N ASN A 384 -5.06 9.62 8.40
CA ASN A 384 -5.89 10.78 8.06
C ASN A 384 -7.33 10.64 8.59
N ILE A 385 -7.95 9.45 8.40
CA ILE A 385 -9.29 9.14 8.96
C ILE A 385 -9.29 9.28 10.48
N LEU A 386 -8.33 8.64 11.17
CA LEU A 386 -8.20 8.72 12.63
C LEU A 386 -8.10 10.18 13.12
N SER A 387 -7.36 10.99 12.37
CA SER A 387 -7.17 12.40 12.72
C SER A 387 -8.44 13.23 12.53
N GLN A 388 -9.16 13.02 11.44
CA GLN A 388 -10.32 13.87 11.08
C GLN A 388 -11.64 13.40 11.70
N GLU A 389 -11.78 12.09 11.96
CA GLU A 389 -12.99 11.51 12.55
C GLU A 389 -12.87 11.28 14.07
N GLY A 390 -11.74 11.68 14.68
CA GLY A 390 -11.55 11.59 16.13
C GLY A 390 -11.28 10.17 16.64
N GLY A 391 -10.92 9.22 15.77
CA GLY A 391 -10.53 7.87 16.16
C GLY A 391 -9.13 7.83 16.77
N LYS A 392 -8.85 6.79 17.56
CA LYS A 392 -7.57 6.55 18.21
C LYS A 392 -6.85 5.34 17.63
N ILE A 393 -7.50 4.19 17.57
CA ILE A 393 -6.92 2.93 17.10
C ILE A 393 -7.41 2.62 15.70
N GLY A 394 -6.47 2.37 14.79
CA GLY A 394 -6.77 1.95 13.44
C GLY A 394 -6.03 0.70 13.00
N VAL A 395 -6.66 -0.07 12.12
CA VAL A 395 -6.09 -1.27 11.52
C VAL A 395 -6.08 -1.15 10.00
N ALA A 396 -4.91 -1.20 9.39
CA ALA A 396 -4.79 -1.34 7.94
C ALA A 396 -4.51 -2.78 7.56
N GLY A 397 -5.15 -3.27 6.48
CA GLY A 397 -4.98 -4.63 5.98
C GLY A 397 -4.99 -4.70 4.46
N VAL A 398 -4.06 -5.47 3.89
CA VAL A 398 -3.95 -5.66 2.44
C VAL A 398 -3.70 -7.12 2.12
N CYS A 399 -4.49 -7.68 1.21
CA CYS A 399 -4.21 -8.97 0.58
C CYS A 399 -3.12 -8.82 -0.49
N ASN A 400 -2.48 -9.91 -0.86
CA ASN A 400 -1.56 -9.92 -1.99
C ASN A 400 -1.63 -11.23 -2.77
N GLY A 401 -1.40 -11.16 -4.09
CA GLY A 401 -1.24 -12.32 -4.95
C GLY A 401 -0.24 -13.32 -4.37
N GLY A 402 -0.43 -14.61 -4.66
CA GLY A 402 0.32 -15.71 -4.04
C GLY A 402 -0.23 -16.17 -2.69
N GLY A 403 -1.42 -15.70 -2.28
CA GLY A 403 -2.13 -16.19 -1.09
C GLY A 403 -1.87 -15.38 0.18
N GLY A 404 -1.11 -14.28 0.12
CA GLY A 404 -0.66 -13.57 1.30
C GLY A 404 -1.54 -12.40 1.76
N ALA A 405 -1.25 -11.91 2.97
CA ALA A 405 -1.73 -10.63 3.49
C ALA A 405 -0.76 -10.05 4.52
N SER A 406 -0.80 -8.74 4.65
CA SER A 406 -0.17 -7.99 5.75
C SER A 406 -1.20 -7.08 6.42
N SER A 407 -1.06 -6.88 7.73
CA SER A 407 -1.88 -5.95 8.51
C SER A 407 -1.00 -5.21 9.53
N ILE A 408 -1.38 -3.99 9.87
CA ILE A 408 -0.70 -3.14 10.86
C ILE A 408 -1.73 -2.44 11.73
N VAL A 409 -1.38 -2.26 13.00
CA VAL A 409 -2.17 -1.50 13.99
C VAL A 409 -1.43 -0.21 14.29
N ILE A 410 -2.10 0.92 14.11
CA ILE A 410 -1.61 2.24 14.48
C ILE A 410 -2.49 2.88 15.56
N GLU A 411 -1.86 3.66 16.43
CA GLU A 411 -2.54 4.45 17.45
C GLU A 411 -2.23 5.93 17.22
N ARG A 412 -3.24 6.73 16.89
CA ARG A 412 -3.11 8.18 16.75
C ARG A 412 -2.75 8.80 18.09
N ILE A 413 -1.81 9.73 18.07
CA ILE A 413 -1.39 10.51 19.23
C ILE A 413 -2.05 11.88 19.17
N GLU A 414 -2.73 12.27 20.24
CA GLU A 414 -3.29 13.62 20.35
C GLU A 414 -2.17 14.66 20.53
N SER A 415 -2.36 15.84 19.95
CA SER A 415 -1.33 16.90 19.87
C SER A 415 -0.79 17.32 21.25
N ASP A 416 -1.53 17.10 22.33
CA ASP A 416 -1.16 17.50 23.70
C ASP A 416 -0.63 16.33 24.55
N SER A 417 -0.66 15.09 24.04
CA SER A 417 -0.13 13.92 24.75
C SER A 417 1.39 13.78 24.52
N LYS A 418 2.15 13.54 25.60
CA LYS A 418 3.56 13.12 25.51
C LYS A 418 3.61 11.60 25.33
N LEU A 419 4.56 11.13 24.51
CA LEU A 419 4.94 9.71 24.47
C LEU A 419 5.55 9.24 25.79
#